data_f7a643b822e56c6831eb411fc9430263
#
_entry.id   f7a643b822e56c6831eb411fc9430263
#
_cell.length_a   1.000
_cell.length_b   1.000
_cell.length_c   1.000
_cell.angle_alpha   90.00
_cell.angle_beta   90.00
_cell.angle_gamma   90.00
#
_symmetry.space_group_name_H-M   'P 1'
#
loop_
_entity.id
_entity.type
_entity.pdbx_description
1 polymer ?
#
loop_
_entity_poly.entity_id
_entity_poly.type
_entity_poly.pdbx_seq_one_letter_code
_entity_poly.pdbx_strand_id
1 'polypeptide(L)'
;RRVLFRSLAHPGCDGVLGSADVIEELALLGALDDKLVFGTMNRGGIMGASWELDDRMTAYRPRDLAARGLDGGKVLLRLADTDAGTAPTIEACAHAVTEMADLQLPIMVEPLPYTAGSPGPAKMINDDDLLVKAVSIASGLGSSSAFTWLKVPASSQVERMMAATTLPGLILGGAPGNDPEAAYASWSRAMQVPNVRGLVVGRALLFPSDGDVAGAIDRAAKIVRPTL
;
A
#
# COMPACT_ATOMS: atom_id res chain seq x y z
N ARG A 1 5.24 -8.20 16.00
CA ARG A 1 5.08 -9.49 15.33
C ARG A 1 4.00 -10.37 15.98
N ARG A 2 3.98 -10.58 17.31
CA ARG A 2 2.91 -11.38 17.98
C ARG A 2 1.50 -10.85 17.71
N VAL A 3 1.33 -9.53 17.64
CA VAL A 3 0.04 -8.91 17.30
C VAL A 3 -0.33 -9.24 15.86
N LEU A 4 0.59 -9.11 14.92
CA LEU A 4 0.35 -9.43 13.51
C LEU A 4 -0.05 -10.91 13.31
N PHE A 5 0.66 -11.84 13.97
CA PHE A 5 0.32 -13.26 13.96
C PHE A 5 -1.14 -13.52 14.41
N ARG A 6 -1.53 -12.92 15.55
CA ARG A 6 -2.90 -13.07 16.07
C ARG A 6 -3.94 -12.40 15.15
N SER A 7 -3.58 -11.26 14.54
CA SER A 7 -4.47 -10.55 13.62
C SER A 7 -4.73 -11.35 12.34
N LEU A 8 -3.74 -12.08 11.81
CA LEU A 8 -3.91 -12.92 10.65
C LEU A 8 -4.85 -14.11 10.89
N ALA A 9 -4.91 -14.63 12.12
CA ALA A 9 -5.86 -15.67 12.49
C ALA A 9 -7.32 -15.18 12.49
N HIS A 10 -7.56 -13.87 12.45
CA HIS A 10 -8.91 -13.31 12.43
C HIS A 10 -9.56 -13.52 11.06
N PRO A 11 -10.83 -13.99 10.98
CA PRO A 11 -11.51 -14.27 9.70
C PRO A 11 -11.75 -13.02 8.86
N GLY A 12 -11.78 -11.83 9.47
CA GLY A 12 -11.87 -10.55 8.77
C GLY A 12 -10.58 -10.10 8.09
N CYS A 13 -9.46 -10.85 8.26
CA CYS A 13 -8.16 -10.53 7.68
C CYS A 13 -7.87 -11.48 6.50
N ASP A 14 -7.86 -10.95 5.27
CA ASP A 14 -7.65 -11.72 4.05
C ASP A 14 -6.18 -12.03 3.76
N GLY A 15 -5.25 -11.22 4.29
CA GLY A 15 -3.84 -11.42 3.97
C GLY A 15 -2.89 -10.45 4.67
N VAL A 16 -1.65 -10.48 4.24
CA VAL A 16 -0.56 -9.67 4.78
C VAL A 16 0.28 -9.03 3.68
N LEU A 17 0.73 -7.82 3.94
CA LEU A 17 1.79 -7.15 3.19
C LEU A 17 3.00 -6.98 4.13
N GLY A 18 4.13 -7.58 3.78
CA GLY A 18 5.30 -7.59 4.65
C GLY A 18 6.64 -7.57 3.93
N SER A 19 7.70 -7.33 4.69
CA SER A 19 9.08 -7.56 4.29
C SER A 19 9.45 -9.04 4.41
N ALA A 20 10.56 -9.46 3.79
CA ALA A 20 10.98 -10.85 3.77
C ALA A 20 11.09 -11.47 5.17
N ASP A 21 11.70 -10.74 6.11
CA ASP A 21 11.87 -11.19 7.51
C ASP A 21 10.53 -11.41 8.24
N VAL A 22 9.50 -10.60 7.90
CA VAL A 22 8.16 -10.75 8.48
C VAL A 22 7.44 -11.95 7.86
N ILE A 23 7.47 -12.06 6.53
CA ILE A 23 6.79 -13.14 5.79
C ILE A 23 7.40 -14.49 6.16
N GLU A 24 8.72 -14.60 6.19
CA GLU A 24 9.43 -15.85 6.55
C GLU A 24 9.10 -16.30 7.98
N GLU A 25 9.06 -15.37 8.94
CA GLU A 25 8.67 -15.68 10.32
C GLU A 25 7.21 -16.14 10.41
N LEU A 26 6.28 -15.48 9.70
CA LEU A 26 4.88 -15.87 9.68
C LEU A 26 4.67 -17.24 9.01
N ALA A 27 5.42 -17.53 7.95
CA ALA A 27 5.42 -18.84 7.30
C ALA A 27 5.89 -19.94 8.23
N LEU A 28 7.00 -19.73 8.95
CA LEU A 28 7.51 -20.69 9.95
C LEU A 28 6.51 -20.96 11.10
N LEU A 29 5.65 -19.98 11.38
CA LEU A 29 4.60 -20.11 12.40
C LEU A 29 3.29 -20.70 11.86
N GLY A 30 3.20 -21.05 10.56
CA GLY A 30 1.98 -21.55 9.93
C GLY A 30 0.85 -20.51 9.88
N ALA A 31 1.18 -19.20 9.84
CA ALA A 31 0.20 -18.12 9.91
C ALA A 31 -0.29 -17.64 8.53
N LEU A 32 0.25 -18.22 7.46
CA LEU A 32 -0.02 -17.76 6.09
C LEU A 32 -0.95 -18.71 5.32
N ASP A 33 -1.39 -19.80 5.93
CA ASP A 33 -2.34 -20.73 5.32
C ASP A 33 -3.65 -20.01 5.02
N ASP A 34 -4.15 -20.16 3.79
CA ASP A 34 -5.37 -19.49 3.29
C ASP A 34 -5.32 -17.93 3.33
N LYS A 35 -4.12 -17.33 3.34
CA LYS A 35 -3.93 -15.88 3.34
C LYS A 35 -3.24 -15.40 2.07
N LEU A 36 -3.69 -14.27 1.55
CA LEU A 36 -2.97 -13.56 0.50
C LEU A 36 -1.68 -12.95 1.06
N VAL A 37 -0.56 -13.21 0.40
CA VAL A 37 0.76 -12.77 0.84
C VAL A 37 1.39 -11.85 -0.20
N PHE A 38 1.52 -10.57 0.15
CA PHE A 38 2.18 -9.57 -0.69
C PHE A 38 3.54 -9.21 -0.12
N GLY A 39 4.58 -9.30 -0.96
CA GLY A 39 5.94 -8.93 -0.59
C GLY A 39 6.23 -7.46 -0.89
N THR A 40 6.87 -6.75 0.04
CA THR A 40 7.37 -5.40 -0.27
C THR A 40 8.59 -5.48 -1.19
N MET A 41 8.61 -4.67 -2.26
CA MET A 41 9.66 -4.69 -3.29
C MET A 41 10.70 -3.58 -3.09
N ASN A 42 10.32 -2.50 -2.40
CA ASN A 42 11.23 -1.43 -2.03
C ASN A 42 10.92 -0.90 -0.64
N ARG A 43 11.92 -0.23 -0.07
CA ARG A 43 11.76 0.58 1.14
C ARG A 43 12.33 1.95 0.84
N GLY A 44 11.66 2.99 1.32
CA GLY A 44 12.16 4.35 1.24
C GLY A 44 13.52 4.50 1.90
N GLY A 45 14.22 5.53 1.52
CA GLY A 45 15.52 5.89 2.08
C GLY A 45 15.45 6.24 3.57
N ILE A 46 16.59 6.57 4.13
CA ILE A 46 16.71 6.98 5.53
C ILE A 46 16.14 8.39 5.71
N MET A 47 15.22 8.54 6.65
CA MET A 47 14.59 9.83 6.97
C MET A 47 15.63 10.92 7.23
N GLY A 48 15.53 12.03 6.52
CA GLY A 48 16.46 13.16 6.60
C GLY A 48 17.75 13.01 5.77
N ALA A 49 17.96 11.87 5.10
CA ALA A 49 19.07 11.73 4.16
C ALA A 49 18.80 12.50 2.87
N SER A 50 19.85 12.98 2.21
CA SER A 50 19.74 13.68 0.93
C SER A 50 19.15 12.82 -0.20
N TRP A 51 19.16 11.51 -0.05
CA TRP A 51 18.60 10.51 -0.96
C TRP A 51 17.38 9.79 -0.36
N GLU A 52 16.69 10.43 0.57
CA GLU A 52 15.53 9.84 1.26
C GLU A 52 14.43 9.36 0.30
N LEU A 53 14.22 10.07 -0.82
CA LEU A 53 13.17 9.75 -1.80
C LEU A 53 13.64 8.84 -2.95
N ASP A 54 14.86 8.29 -2.87
CA ASP A 54 15.33 7.28 -3.82
C ASP A 54 14.75 5.91 -3.44
N ASP A 55 13.54 5.63 -3.93
CA ASP A 55 12.76 4.43 -3.62
C ASP A 55 13.05 3.26 -4.58
N ARG A 56 14.30 3.08 -5.00
CA ARG A 56 14.71 1.96 -5.86
C ARG A 56 14.36 0.59 -5.25
N MET A 57 14.28 -0.44 -6.10
CA MET A 57 13.97 -1.80 -5.66
C MET A 57 15.08 -2.35 -4.77
N THR A 58 14.78 -2.53 -3.49
CA THR A 58 15.73 -2.89 -2.43
C THR A 58 15.30 -4.12 -1.62
N ALA A 59 14.18 -4.74 -1.98
CA ALA A 59 13.64 -5.91 -1.30
C ALA A 59 13.28 -7.01 -2.32
N TYR A 60 12.08 -7.58 -2.32
CA TYR A 60 11.71 -8.61 -3.29
C TYR A 60 11.76 -8.10 -4.72
N ARG A 61 12.39 -8.86 -5.61
CA ARG A 61 12.25 -8.70 -7.06
C ARG A 61 11.04 -9.50 -7.55
N PRO A 62 10.43 -9.16 -8.70
CA PRO A 62 9.30 -9.92 -9.24
C PRO A 62 9.52 -11.43 -9.30
N ARG A 63 10.68 -11.87 -9.81
CA ARG A 63 11.05 -13.29 -9.86
C ARG A 63 11.18 -13.97 -8.48
N ASP A 64 11.56 -13.21 -7.45
CA ASP A 64 11.69 -13.75 -6.09
C ASP A 64 10.30 -14.00 -5.47
N LEU A 65 9.30 -13.13 -5.79
CA LEU A 65 7.91 -13.31 -5.40
C LEU A 65 7.34 -14.56 -6.05
N ALA A 66 7.49 -14.70 -7.37
CA ALA A 66 7.05 -15.88 -8.12
C ALA A 66 7.69 -17.18 -7.60
N ALA A 67 9.01 -17.19 -7.41
CA ALA A 67 9.73 -18.37 -6.96
C ALA A 67 9.36 -18.83 -5.53
N ARG A 68 8.84 -17.94 -4.71
CA ARG A 68 8.37 -18.22 -3.34
C ARG A 68 6.88 -18.47 -3.26
N GLY A 69 6.15 -18.38 -4.37
CA GLY A 69 4.70 -18.55 -4.40
C GLY A 69 3.93 -17.46 -3.64
N LEU A 70 4.46 -16.23 -3.60
CA LEU A 70 3.74 -15.09 -3.06
C LEU A 70 2.69 -14.61 -4.08
N ASP A 71 1.56 -14.09 -3.58
CA ASP A 71 0.43 -13.67 -4.41
C ASP A 71 0.65 -12.34 -5.13
N GLY A 72 1.65 -11.56 -4.73
CA GLY A 72 1.96 -10.31 -5.41
C GLY A 72 3.04 -9.49 -4.72
N GLY A 73 3.27 -8.31 -5.28
CA GLY A 73 4.26 -7.36 -4.80
C GLY A 73 3.69 -5.98 -4.49
N LYS A 74 4.42 -5.19 -3.70
CA LYS A 74 4.05 -3.79 -3.42
C LYS A 74 5.26 -2.88 -3.61
N VAL A 75 5.07 -1.80 -4.34
CA VAL A 75 6.04 -0.72 -4.56
C VAL A 75 5.55 0.58 -3.95
N LEU A 76 6.39 1.21 -3.13
CA LEU A 76 6.22 2.60 -2.72
C LEU A 76 6.76 3.49 -3.85
N LEU A 77 5.96 4.48 -4.27
CA LEU A 77 6.31 5.45 -5.31
C LEU A 77 6.09 6.86 -4.74
N ARG A 78 7.11 7.42 -4.10
CA ARG A 78 7.07 8.79 -3.60
C ARG A 78 7.49 9.75 -4.71
N LEU A 79 6.64 10.74 -4.96
CA LEU A 79 6.80 11.70 -6.05
C LEU A 79 7.05 13.09 -5.49
N ALA A 80 8.21 13.66 -5.79
CA ALA A 80 8.58 15.01 -5.46
C ALA A 80 9.22 15.66 -6.70
N ASP A 81 8.56 16.63 -7.30
CA ASP A 81 8.93 17.22 -8.61
C ASP A 81 10.36 17.79 -8.66
N THR A 82 10.90 18.18 -7.52
CA THR A 82 12.23 18.80 -7.40
C THR A 82 13.31 17.86 -6.85
N ASP A 83 12.95 16.58 -6.57
CA ASP A 83 13.89 15.60 -6.02
C ASP A 83 14.50 14.73 -7.11
N ALA A 84 15.83 14.62 -7.12
CA ALA A 84 16.56 13.84 -8.12
C ALA A 84 16.26 12.32 -8.06
N GLY A 85 15.80 11.81 -6.92
CA GLY A 85 15.41 10.40 -6.74
C GLY A 85 14.09 10.04 -7.40
N THR A 86 13.24 11.02 -7.75
CA THR A 86 11.92 10.77 -8.31
C THR A 86 11.98 10.08 -9.67
N ALA A 87 12.81 10.54 -10.60
CA ALA A 87 12.88 9.96 -11.94
C ALA A 87 13.42 8.50 -11.94
N PRO A 88 14.52 8.17 -11.24
CA PRO A 88 14.95 6.79 -11.07
C PRO A 88 13.91 5.88 -10.39
N THR A 89 13.15 6.42 -9.44
CA THR A 89 12.08 5.67 -8.77
C THR A 89 10.94 5.34 -9.72
N ILE A 90 10.51 6.30 -10.56
CA ILE A 90 9.49 6.08 -11.59
C ILE A 90 9.95 4.99 -12.57
N GLU A 91 11.20 5.06 -13.06
CA GLU A 91 11.78 4.07 -13.97
C GLU A 91 11.81 2.66 -13.32
N ALA A 92 12.31 2.56 -12.10
CA ALA A 92 12.35 1.30 -11.37
C ALA A 92 10.94 0.71 -11.13
N CYS A 93 9.96 1.56 -10.83
CA CYS A 93 8.57 1.16 -10.68
C CYS A 93 7.99 0.65 -12.02
N ALA A 94 8.25 1.35 -13.13
CA ALA A 94 7.78 0.94 -14.45
C ALA A 94 8.35 -0.42 -14.89
N HIS A 95 9.63 -0.68 -14.62
CA HIS A 95 10.25 -1.99 -14.86
C HIS A 95 9.59 -3.08 -13.99
N ALA A 96 9.35 -2.81 -12.71
CA ALA A 96 8.68 -3.74 -11.83
C ALA A 96 7.25 -4.06 -12.29
N VAL A 97 6.47 -3.05 -12.70
CA VAL A 97 5.11 -3.25 -13.24
C VAL A 97 5.14 -4.15 -14.47
N THR A 98 6.08 -3.91 -15.40
CA THR A 98 6.25 -4.73 -16.61
C THR A 98 6.58 -6.18 -16.26
N GLU A 99 7.60 -6.42 -15.44
CA GLU A 99 8.02 -7.77 -15.06
C GLU A 99 6.93 -8.53 -14.27
N MET A 100 6.20 -7.84 -13.39
CA MET A 100 5.07 -8.45 -12.67
C MET A 100 3.94 -8.84 -13.62
N ALA A 101 3.64 -8.03 -14.63
CA ALA A 101 2.66 -8.35 -15.66
C ALA A 101 3.08 -9.58 -16.48
N ASP A 102 4.35 -9.69 -16.87
CA ASP A 102 4.90 -10.86 -17.59
C ASP A 102 4.79 -12.14 -16.75
N LEU A 103 4.92 -12.03 -15.43
CA LEU A 103 4.75 -13.14 -14.49
C LEU A 103 3.29 -13.40 -14.10
N GLN A 104 2.35 -12.60 -14.58
CA GLN A 104 0.93 -12.66 -14.24
C GLN A 104 0.67 -12.52 -12.72
N LEU A 105 1.49 -11.72 -12.03
CA LEU A 105 1.38 -11.45 -10.60
C LEU A 105 0.91 -10.01 -10.35
N PRO A 106 -0.06 -9.82 -9.44
CA PRO A 106 -0.50 -8.49 -9.02
C PRO A 106 0.62 -7.66 -8.41
N ILE A 107 0.65 -6.37 -8.77
CA ILE A 107 1.50 -5.37 -8.13
C ILE A 107 0.65 -4.23 -7.56
N MET A 108 0.85 -3.91 -6.28
CA MET A 108 0.28 -2.71 -5.65
C MET A 108 1.27 -1.56 -5.79
N VAL A 109 0.95 -0.55 -6.55
CA VAL A 109 1.71 0.70 -6.61
C VAL A 109 1.11 1.68 -5.62
N GLU A 110 1.93 2.23 -4.72
CA GLU A 110 1.53 3.20 -3.69
C GLU A 110 2.07 4.59 -4.05
N PRO A 111 1.33 5.35 -4.92
CA PRO A 111 1.78 6.65 -5.39
C PRO A 111 1.43 7.73 -4.37
N LEU A 112 2.43 8.40 -3.83
CA LEU A 112 2.26 9.43 -2.80
C LEU A 112 3.04 10.69 -3.17
N PRO A 113 2.40 11.87 -3.20
CA PRO A 113 3.09 13.12 -3.37
C PRO A 113 3.88 13.49 -2.11
N TYR A 114 5.12 13.93 -2.28
CA TYR A 114 6.02 14.31 -1.22
C TYR A 114 6.69 15.66 -1.49
N THR A 115 7.06 16.38 -0.42
CA THR A 115 8.03 17.47 -0.52
C THR A 115 9.42 16.88 -0.70
N ALA A 116 10.33 17.63 -1.36
CA ALA A 116 11.75 17.31 -1.30
C ALA A 116 12.25 17.29 0.15
N GLY A 117 13.18 16.37 0.45
CA GLY A 117 13.60 16.10 1.83
C GLY A 117 14.67 17.06 2.38
N SER A 118 15.28 17.91 1.59
CA SER A 118 16.39 18.75 2.04
C SER A 118 16.03 20.25 2.02
N PRO A 119 16.27 21.02 3.11
CA PRO A 119 16.74 20.58 4.43
C PRO A 119 15.63 19.94 5.28
N GLY A 120 15.94 18.80 5.89
CA GLY A 120 15.02 18.06 6.77
C GLY A 120 14.32 16.87 6.09
N PRO A 121 13.49 16.12 6.81
CA PRO A 121 12.84 14.94 6.28
C PRO A 121 11.76 15.28 5.23
N ALA A 122 11.65 14.43 4.21
CA ALA A 122 10.56 14.50 3.24
C ALA A 122 9.21 14.26 3.93
N LYS A 123 8.18 14.98 3.50
CA LYS A 123 6.84 14.89 4.06
C LYS A 123 5.82 14.62 2.97
N MET A 124 4.90 13.71 3.26
CA MET A 124 3.74 13.50 2.40
C MET A 124 2.91 14.79 2.32
N ILE A 125 2.51 15.15 1.11
CA ILE A 125 1.63 16.29 0.85
C ILE A 125 0.20 15.74 0.76
N ASN A 126 -0.67 16.24 1.63
CA ASN A 126 -2.09 15.91 1.56
C ASN A 126 -2.82 16.98 0.75
N ASP A 127 -2.65 16.89 -0.58
CA ASP A 127 -3.28 17.79 -1.56
C ASP A 127 -3.98 16.95 -2.63
N ASP A 128 -5.25 17.23 -2.88
CA ASP A 128 -6.08 16.43 -3.75
C ASP A 128 -5.65 16.49 -5.22
N ASP A 129 -5.14 17.63 -5.72
CA ASP A 129 -4.63 17.75 -7.09
C ASP A 129 -3.33 16.97 -7.29
N LEU A 130 -2.46 16.98 -6.28
CA LEU A 130 -1.23 16.19 -6.31
C LEU A 130 -1.52 14.69 -6.18
N LEU A 131 -2.54 14.29 -5.43
CA LEU A 131 -2.97 12.88 -5.38
C LEU A 131 -3.54 12.42 -6.72
N VAL A 132 -4.36 13.24 -7.39
CA VAL A 132 -4.84 12.97 -8.77
C VAL A 132 -3.66 12.82 -9.72
N LYS A 133 -2.67 13.73 -9.68
CA LYS A 133 -1.45 13.66 -10.48
C LYS A 133 -0.68 12.35 -10.22
N ALA A 134 -0.47 11.99 -8.95
CA ALA A 134 0.24 10.79 -8.55
C ALA A 134 -0.43 9.51 -9.05
N VAL A 135 -1.75 9.41 -8.91
CA VAL A 135 -2.56 8.30 -9.42
C VAL A 135 -2.48 8.22 -10.95
N SER A 136 -2.57 9.36 -11.66
CA SER A 136 -2.46 9.41 -13.12
C SER A 136 -1.08 8.92 -13.61
N ILE A 137 0.00 9.33 -12.93
CA ILE A 137 1.37 8.87 -13.25
C ILE A 137 1.46 7.35 -13.05
N ALA A 138 1.04 6.84 -11.89
CA ALA A 138 1.12 5.43 -11.56
C ALA A 138 0.31 4.54 -12.52
N SER A 139 -0.83 5.04 -13.01
CA SER A 139 -1.70 4.31 -13.93
C SER A 139 -1.08 4.11 -15.33
N GLY A 140 -0.10 4.93 -15.70
CA GLY A 140 0.58 4.88 -17.00
C GLY A 140 1.93 4.14 -16.98
N LEU A 141 2.31 3.52 -15.86
CA LEU A 141 3.62 2.85 -15.76
C LEU A 141 3.60 1.42 -16.32
N GLY A 142 4.73 1.03 -16.89
CA GLY A 142 4.96 -0.31 -17.44
C GLY A 142 4.33 -0.55 -18.81
N SER A 143 4.52 -1.75 -19.33
CA SER A 143 4.02 -2.18 -20.64
C SER A 143 2.58 -2.69 -20.61
N SER A 144 2.05 -2.99 -19.42
CA SER A 144 0.69 -3.48 -19.18
C SER A 144 0.21 -3.11 -17.78
N SER A 145 -1.03 -2.70 -17.67
CA SER A 145 -1.69 -2.42 -16.39
C SER A 145 -2.60 -3.56 -15.90
N ALA A 146 -2.64 -4.68 -16.61
CA ALA A 146 -3.59 -5.77 -16.36
C ALA A 146 -3.50 -6.36 -14.93
N PHE A 147 -2.33 -6.29 -14.31
CA PHE A 147 -2.07 -6.77 -12.96
C PHE A 147 -1.76 -5.64 -11.97
N THR A 148 -1.97 -4.37 -12.34
CA THR A 148 -1.67 -3.23 -11.50
C THR A 148 -2.85 -2.84 -10.64
N TRP A 149 -2.60 -2.73 -9.34
CA TRP A 149 -3.51 -2.19 -8.33
C TRP A 149 -2.88 -0.94 -7.72
N LEU A 150 -3.70 0.00 -7.32
CA LEU A 150 -3.23 1.21 -6.63
C LEU A 150 -3.49 1.08 -5.13
N LYS A 151 -2.54 1.53 -4.31
CA LYS A 151 -2.70 1.65 -2.87
C LYS A 151 -2.65 3.13 -2.50
N VAL A 152 -3.80 3.71 -2.17
CA VAL A 152 -4.01 5.16 -2.09
C VAL A 152 -4.56 5.61 -0.74
N PRO A 153 -4.32 6.85 -0.30
CA PRO A 153 -4.90 7.37 0.93
C PRO A 153 -6.41 7.58 0.80
N ALA A 154 -7.10 7.54 1.94
CA ALA A 154 -8.49 7.94 2.05
C ALA A 154 -8.58 9.49 2.06
N SER A 155 -8.51 10.10 0.89
CA SER A 155 -8.67 11.55 0.70
C SER A 155 -10.11 12.00 0.91
N SER A 156 -10.31 13.29 1.22
CA SER A 156 -11.63 13.93 1.22
C SER A 156 -12.28 13.95 -0.17
N GLN A 157 -11.47 13.89 -1.24
CA GLN A 157 -11.85 13.88 -2.65
C GLN A 157 -11.54 12.51 -3.31
N VAL A 158 -11.78 11.42 -2.57
CA VAL A 158 -11.43 10.07 -3.04
C VAL A 158 -12.12 9.72 -4.36
N GLU A 159 -13.34 10.17 -4.59
CA GLU A 159 -14.09 9.99 -5.84
C GLU A 159 -13.33 10.65 -7.01
N ARG A 160 -12.88 11.88 -6.83
CA ARG A 160 -12.13 12.62 -7.85
C ARG A 160 -10.78 11.97 -8.14
N MET A 161 -10.07 11.55 -7.08
CA MET A 161 -8.78 10.86 -7.21
C MET A 161 -8.94 9.54 -7.97
N MET A 162 -9.94 8.74 -7.63
CA MET A 162 -10.18 7.45 -8.27
C MET A 162 -10.84 7.57 -9.65
N ALA A 163 -11.46 8.70 -9.99
CA ALA A 163 -11.94 8.97 -11.35
C ALA A 163 -10.79 9.23 -12.35
N ALA A 164 -9.57 9.51 -11.86
CA ALA A 164 -8.38 9.68 -12.70
C ALA A 164 -7.78 8.34 -13.19
N THR A 165 -8.36 7.20 -12.82
CA THR A 165 -7.87 5.88 -13.18
C THR A 165 -9.01 4.87 -13.35
N THR A 166 -8.79 3.86 -14.17
CA THR A 166 -9.66 2.67 -14.27
C THR A 166 -9.13 1.50 -13.42
N LEU A 167 -7.95 1.64 -12.81
CA LEU A 167 -7.33 0.58 -12.02
C LEU A 167 -8.06 0.38 -10.68
N PRO A 168 -8.06 -0.86 -10.15
CA PRO A 168 -8.59 -1.12 -8.83
C PRO A 168 -7.72 -0.45 -7.75
N GLY A 169 -8.39 0.18 -6.78
CA GLY A 169 -7.75 0.84 -5.66
C GLY A 169 -7.95 0.11 -4.34
N LEU A 170 -6.91 0.13 -3.50
CA LEU A 170 -6.94 -0.31 -2.11
C LEU A 170 -6.61 0.90 -1.23
N ILE A 171 -7.41 1.11 -0.20
CA ILE A 171 -7.21 2.26 0.69
C ILE A 171 -6.15 1.92 1.73
N LEU A 172 -5.15 2.78 1.88
CA LEU A 172 -4.14 2.67 2.93
C LEU A 172 -4.63 3.24 4.26
N GLY A 173 -4.10 2.71 5.37
CA GLY A 173 -4.50 3.13 6.71
C GLY A 173 -3.84 4.41 7.21
N GLY A 174 -2.73 4.81 6.61
CA GLY A 174 -1.96 5.97 7.06
C GLY A 174 -1.32 5.80 8.45
N ALA A 175 -0.93 6.93 9.05
CA ALA A 175 -0.55 6.98 10.45
C ALA A 175 -1.83 6.97 11.32
N PRO A 176 -1.81 6.30 12.49
CA PRO A 176 -2.93 6.41 13.43
C PRO A 176 -3.15 7.89 13.78
N GLY A 177 -4.37 8.35 13.54
CA GLY A 177 -4.81 9.66 14.00
C GLY A 177 -5.29 9.60 15.45
N ASN A 178 -5.56 10.77 16.03
CA ASN A 178 -6.16 10.86 17.38
C ASN A 178 -7.66 10.53 17.39
N ASP A 179 -8.28 10.40 16.20
CA ASP A 179 -9.70 10.10 16.05
C ASP A 179 -9.89 8.84 15.18
N PRO A 180 -10.04 7.66 15.80
CA PRO A 180 -10.32 6.42 15.09
C PRO A 180 -11.64 6.45 14.31
N GLU A 181 -12.66 7.12 14.80
CA GLU A 181 -13.98 7.20 14.16
C GLU A 181 -13.89 7.94 12.82
N ALA A 182 -13.14 9.02 12.76
CA ALA A 182 -12.88 9.74 11.51
C ALA A 182 -12.18 8.86 10.47
N ALA A 183 -11.26 7.97 10.89
CA ALA A 183 -10.61 7.01 10.00
C ALA A 183 -11.62 6.00 9.42
N TYR A 184 -12.44 5.37 10.27
CA TYR A 184 -13.47 4.43 9.80
C TYR A 184 -14.51 5.09 8.90
N ALA A 185 -14.95 6.30 9.21
CA ALA A 185 -15.87 7.07 8.36
C ALA A 185 -15.25 7.38 6.99
N SER A 186 -13.95 7.71 6.97
CA SER A 186 -13.20 7.96 5.73
C SER A 186 -13.07 6.70 4.86
N TRP A 187 -12.77 5.55 5.46
CA TRP A 187 -12.73 4.27 4.76
C TRP A 187 -14.11 3.86 4.24
N SER A 188 -15.17 4.03 5.03
CA SER A 188 -16.55 3.75 4.61
C SER A 188 -16.95 4.58 3.39
N ARG A 189 -16.59 5.87 3.36
CA ARG A 189 -16.84 6.74 2.21
C ARG A 189 -16.05 6.28 0.99
N ALA A 190 -14.77 5.95 1.16
CA ALA A 190 -13.92 5.48 0.07
C ALA A 190 -14.43 4.18 -0.55
N MET A 191 -14.98 3.27 0.25
CA MET A 191 -15.55 2.00 -0.24
C MET A 191 -16.83 2.16 -1.07
N GLN A 192 -17.45 3.36 -1.11
CA GLN A 192 -18.57 3.64 -2.03
C GLN A 192 -18.10 3.92 -3.47
N VAL A 193 -16.80 4.14 -3.67
CA VAL A 193 -16.24 4.42 -5.01
C VAL A 193 -16.10 3.11 -5.79
N PRO A 194 -16.65 3.02 -7.02
CA PRO A 194 -16.80 1.72 -7.72
C PRO A 194 -15.53 0.96 -7.99
N ASN A 195 -14.37 1.62 -8.16
CA ASN A 195 -13.09 0.98 -8.38
C ASN A 195 -12.23 0.85 -7.12
N VAL A 196 -12.73 1.22 -5.94
CA VAL A 196 -12.12 0.86 -4.65
C VAL A 196 -12.57 -0.54 -4.23
N ARG A 197 -11.61 -1.43 -3.92
CA ARG A 197 -11.83 -2.86 -3.72
C ARG A 197 -11.53 -3.37 -2.32
N GLY A 198 -10.94 -2.55 -1.46
CA GLY A 198 -10.61 -2.98 -0.11
C GLY A 198 -9.67 -2.05 0.64
N LEU A 199 -9.18 -2.56 1.76
CA LEU A 199 -8.30 -1.84 2.68
C LEU A 199 -6.96 -2.57 2.83
N VAL A 200 -5.86 -1.83 2.86
CA VAL A 200 -4.54 -2.32 3.27
C VAL A 200 -4.06 -1.48 4.44
N VAL A 201 -4.50 -1.86 5.62
CA VAL A 201 -4.33 -1.10 6.86
C VAL A 201 -3.48 -1.89 7.86
N GLY A 202 -2.48 -1.25 8.43
CA GLY A 202 -1.58 -1.85 9.44
C GLY A 202 -1.80 -1.23 10.82
N ARG A 203 -1.10 -0.13 11.08
CA ARG A 203 -0.96 0.45 12.43
C ARG A 203 -2.29 0.74 13.13
N ALA A 204 -3.28 1.27 12.44
CA ALA A 204 -4.57 1.61 13.04
C ALA A 204 -5.36 0.37 13.53
N LEU A 205 -5.17 -0.80 12.88
CA LEU A 205 -5.81 -2.05 13.29
C LEU A 205 -4.96 -2.85 14.28
N LEU A 206 -3.63 -2.79 14.17
CA LEU A 206 -2.72 -3.56 15.03
C LEU A 206 -2.48 -2.89 16.39
N PHE A 207 -2.69 -1.58 16.47
CA PHE A 207 -2.44 -0.78 17.67
C PHE A 207 -3.59 0.22 17.89
N PRO A 208 -4.84 -0.26 18.02
CA PRO A 208 -5.97 0.63 18.35
C PRO A 208 -5.78 1.22 19.76
N SER A 209 -6.33 2.41 19.99
CA SER A 209 -6.14 3.16 21.23
C SER A 209 -6.73 2.47 22.46
N ASP A 210 -7.76 1.65 22.27
CA ASP A 210 -8.43 0.83 23.30
C ASP A 210 -7.79 -0.56 23.50
N GLY A 211 -6.84 -0.94 22.62
CA GLY A 211 -6.18 -2.25 22.62
C GLY A 211 -7.03 -3.39 22.05
N ASP A 212 -8.26 -3.12 21.59
CA ASP A 212 -9.14 -4.13 20.99
C ASP A 212 -8.84 -4.35 19.49
N VAL A 213 -7.81 -5.13 19.23
CA VAL A 213 -7.36 -5.48 17.87
C VAL A 213 -8.44 -6.27 17.12
N ALA A 214 -9.14 -7.18 17.76
CA ALA A 214 -10.18 -7.99 17.13
C ALA A 214 -11.36 -7.11 16.70
N GLY A 215 -11.87 -6.27 17.58
CA GLY A 215 -12.93 -5.31 17.27
C GLY A 215 -12.54 -4.32 16.18
N ALA A 216 -11.28 -3.86 16.15
CA ALA A 216 -10.78 -3.00 15.09
C ALA A 216 -10.80 -3.69 13.71
N ILE A 217 -10.40 -4.97 13.65
CA ILE A 217 -10.44 -5.77 12.40
C ILE A 217 -11.89 -6.04 12.00
N ASP A 218 -12.77 -6.42 12.93
CA ASP A 218 -14.18 -6.64 12.64
C ASP A 218 -14.85 -5.41 12.03
N ARG A 219 -14.59 -4.23 12.57
CA ARG A 219 -15.12 -2.98 12.02
C ARG A 219 -14.63 -2.71 10.61
N ALA A 220 -13.33 -2.89 10.38
CA ALA A 220 -12.74 -2.72 9.05
C ALA A 220 -13.29 -3.75 8.05
N ALA A 221 -13.45 -5.01 8.45
CA ALA A 221 -14.02 -6.06 7.61
C ALA A 221 -15.48 -5.75 7.22
N LYS A 222 -16.32 -5.26 8.14
CA LYS A 222 -17.70 -4.83 7.86
C LYS A 222 -17.79 -3.64 6.91
N ILE A 223 -16.80 -2.77 6.89
CA ILE A 223 -16.72 -1.66 5.93
C ILE A 223 -16.47 -2.21 4.52
N VAL A 224 -15.61 -3.21 4.38
CA VAL A 224 -15.29 -3.83 3.07
C VAL A 224 -16.40 -4.79 2.62
N ARG A 225 -16.99 -5.52 3.55
CA ARG A 225 -17.99 -6.57 3.31
C ARG A 225 -19.20 -6.39 4.24
N PRO A 226 -20.10 -5.45 3.94
CA PRO A 226 -21.23 -5.13 4.83
C PRO A 226 -22.24 -6.25 5.03
N THR A 227 -22.17 -7.32 4.25
CA THR A 227 -23.09 -8.48 4.29
C THR A 227 -22.51 -9.72 4.97
N LEU A 228 -21.35 -9.60 5.62
CA LEU A 228 -20.76 -10.66 6.44
C LEU A 228 -21.26 -10.62 7.87
#